data_e0b10bf7f74ab705aa1925e707679bec
#
_entry.id   e0b10bf7f74ab705aa1925e707679bec
#
_cell.length_a   1.000
_cell.length_b   1.000
_cell.length_c   1.000
_cell.angle_alpha   90.00
_cell.angle_beta   90.00
_cell.angle_gamma   90.00
#
_symmetry.space_group_name_H-M   'P 1'
#
loop_
_entity.id
_entity.type
_entity.pdbx_description
1 polymer ?
#
loop_
_entity_poly.entity_id
_entity_poly.type
_entity_poly.pdbx_seq_one_letter_code
_entity_poly.pdbx_strand_id
1 'polypeptide(L)'
;MEPKVSVVVPIYNVERYLNRCLESIVNQTYQNLEIILVDDGSPDNCPAMCDEWAKKDSRIQVIHKENEGPGMARNTGMDLATGEYIFFIDSDDYIDKELMEKCVLNAETNNSDAVLYGRIDAFEDGEFCKHTVSQEQLVFQGEEILNILLPSMFTYELGFGVSLWSKMFRLKTLKNSKVRLKSGKEIVSEDSYFTLEFFSHCTKATVIPECLYYYYQSNTSYSRALKKERQNENDSFLKQCVEYVEKENLPSQISNHIRSRYHGMTLGNLAQIMRSDLLKKEKKMALKAVYRNRALKETLTIDVIRLDAFLPRVFWVSLKLKLYGLCTMLLRWNNR
;
A
#
# COMPACT_ATOMS: atom_id res chain seq x y z
N MET A 1 -11.68 28.81 8.68
CA MET A 1 -12.63 27.91 7.97
C MET A 1 -12.06 26.50 8.11
N GLU A 2 -12.91 25.52 8.30
CA GLU A 2 -12.46 24.13 8.33
C GLU A 2 -11.84 23.72 6.97
N PRO A 3 -10.67 23.07 6.95
CA PRO A 3 -10.04 22.63 5.71
C PRO A 3 -10.95 21.69 4.92
N LYS A 4 -11.03 21.84 3.59
CA LYS A 4 -11.75 20.89 2.75
C LYS A 4 -10.94 19.62 2.57
N VAL A 5 -11.59 18.47 2.65
CA VAL A 5 -10.97 17.15 2.46
C VAL A 5 -11.49 16.49 1.20
N SER A 6 -10.57 16.06 0.34
CA SER A 6 -10.88 15.26 -0.85
C SER A 6 -10.76 13.78 -0.51
N VAL A 7 -11.78 12.99 -0.82
CA VAL A 7 -11.79 11.53 -0.65
C VAL A 7 -11.86 10.88 -2.01
N VAL A 8 -10.80 10.21 -2.42
CA VAL A 8 -10.72 9.52 -3.71
C VAL A 8 -10.95 8.02 -3.51
N VAL A 9 -11.95 7.50 -4.20
CA VAL A 9 -12.34 6.07 -4.14
C VAL A 9 -12.18 5.47 -5.54
N PRO A 10 -11.13 4.66 -5.80
CA PRO A 10 -11.00 3.89 -7.04
C PRO A 10 -11.95 2.69 -6.97
N ILE A 11 -12.74 2.49 -8.03
CA ILE A 11 -13.81 1.48 -8.05
C ILE A 11 -13.63 0.57 -9.26
N TYR A 12 -13.57 -0.75 -9.03
CA TYR A 12 -13.56 -1.75 -10.09
C TYR A 12 -14.05 -3.10 -9.58
N ASN A 13 -15.21 -3.58 -10.08
CA ASN A 13 -15.77 -4.91 -9.82
C ASN A 13 -15.93 -5.23 -8.32
N VAL A 14 -16.58 -4.32 -7.57
CA VAL A 14 -16.74 -4.38 -6.10
C VAL A 14 -18.19 -4.15 -5.64
N GLU A 15 -19.21 -4.41 -6.46
CA GLU A 15 -20.61 -4.13 -6.17
C GLU A 15 -21.10 -4.65 -4.80
N ARG A 16 -20.51 -5.77 -4.33
CA ARG A 16 -20.86 -6.39 -3.04
C ARG A 16 -20.43 -5.54 -1.83
N TYR A 17 -19.42 -4.67 -1.98
CA TYR A 17 -18.78 -3.94 -0.88
C TYR A 17 -19.01 -2.44 -0.96
N LEU A 18 -19.27 -1.91 -2.17
CA LEU A 18 -19.30 -0.49 -2.47
C LEU A 18 -20.27 0.31 -1.57
N ASN A 19 -21.47 -0.20 -1.30
CA ASN A 19 -22.43 0.50 -0.43
C ASN A 19 -21.87 0.70 0.98
N ARG A 20 -21.28 -0.32 1.59
CA ARG A 20 -20.67 -0.24 2.93
C ARG A 20 -19.53 0.78 2.95
N CYS A 21 -18.68 0.78 1.92
CA CYS A 21 -17.61 1.76 1.77
C CYS A 21 -18.16 3.18 1.74
N LEU A 22 -19.10 3.47 0.82
CA LEU A 22 -19.66 4.81 0.64
C LEU A 22 -20.48 5.27 1.86
N GLU A 23 -21.25 4.39 2.50
CA GLU A 23 -21.93 4.69 3.76
C GLU A 23 -20.95 5.14 4.85
N SER A 24 -19.79 4.49 4.97
CA SER A 24 -18.78 4.87 5.96
C SER A 24 -18.15 6.25 5.67
N ILE A 25 -18.08 6.65 4.40
CA ILE A 25 -17.52 7.93 3.97
C ILE A 25 -18.53 9.07 4.15
N VAL A 26 -19.76 8.89 3.70
CA VAL A 26 -20.79 9.97 3.77
C VAL A 26 -21.24 10.28 5.20
N ASN A 27 -21.13 9.29 6.10
CA ASN A 27 -21.47 9.41 7.51
C ASN A 27 -20.30 9.82 8.43
N GLN A 28 -19.21 10.34 7.86
CA GLN A 28 -18.11 10.90 8.68
C GLN A 28 -18.60 12.07 9.54
N THR A 29 -18.05 12.20 10.76
CA THR A 29 -18.32 13.36 11.64
C THR A 29 -17.82 14.66 11.01
N TYR A 30 -16.75 14.62 10.26
CA TYR A 30 -16.21 15.73 9.48
C TYR A 30 -17.05 15.96 8.22
N GLN A 31 -17.64 17.15 8.05
CA GLN A 31 -18.62 17.39 6.99
C GLN A 31 -18.07 18.11 5.75
N ASN A 32 -16.96 18.85 5.86
CA ASN A 32 -16.40 19.61 4.73
C ASN A 32 -15.60 18.70 3.78
N LEU A 33 -16.33 17.81 3.10
CA LEU A 33 -15.81 16.78 2.19
C LEU A 33 -16.16 17.08 0.73
N GLU A 34 -15.30 16.66 -0.18
CA GLU A 34 -15.63 16.32 -1.56
C GLU A 34 -15.27 14.84 -1.78
N ILE A 35 -16.16 14.07 -2.35
CA ILE A 35 -16.03 12.62 -2.54
C ILE A 35 -15.96 12.34 -4.03
N ILE A 36 -14.84 11.81 -4.49
CA ILE A 36 -14.53 11.59 -5.90
C ILE A 36 -14.51 10.10 -6.15
N LEU A 37 -15.59 9.57 -6.74
CA LEU A 37 -15.73 8.19 -7.13
C LEU A 37 -15.19 8.02 -8.54
N VAL A 38 -14.17 7.19 -8.70
CA VAL A 38 -13.57 6.91 -10.01
C VAL A 38 -13.84 5.46 -10.38
N ASP A 39 -14.89 5.25 -11.16
CA ASP A 39 -15.21 3.95 -11.74
C ASP A 39 -14.25 3.67 -12.91
N ASP A 40 -13.38 2.72 -12.72
CA ASP A 40 -12.32 2.32 -13.65
C ASP A 40 -12.81 1.24 -14.63
N GLY A 41 -13.98 1.46 -15.23
CA GLY A 41 -14.60 0.58 -16.22
C GLY A 41 -15.11 -0.73 -15.61
N SER A 42 -15.82 -0.66 -14.49
CA SER A 42 -16.37 -1.83 -13.80
C SER A 42 -17.32 -2.63 -14.69
N PRO A 43 -17.19 -3.98 -14.75
CA PRO A 43 -18.09 -4.83 -15.52
C PRO A 43 -19.38 -5.22 -14.80
N ASP A 44 -19.49 -4.91 -13.50
CA ASP A 44 -20.61 -5.18 -12.61
C ASP A 44 -21.54 -3.96 -12.47
N ASN A 45 -22.37 -3.91 -11.42
CA ASN A 45 -23.32 -2.83 -11.20
C ASN A 45 -22.71 -1.56 -10.55
N CYS A 46 -21.42 -1.50 -10.31
CA CYS A 46 -20.75 -0.36 -9.69
C CYS A 46 -21.04 0.99 -10.38
N PRO A 47 -21.04 1.12 -11.75
CA PRO A 47 -21.30 2.40 -12.40
C PRO A 47 -22.67 2.98 -12.01
N ALA A 48 -23.73 2.17 -12.07
CA ALA A 48 -25.08 2.59 -11.70
C ALA A 48 -25.19 2.94 -10.20
N MET A 49 -24.51 2.18 -9.33
CA MET A 49 -24.48 2.46 -7.89
C MET A 49 -23.79 3.82 -7.61
N CYS A 50 -22.71 4.15 -8.29
CA CYS A 50 -22.04 5.43 -8.15
C CYS A 50 -22.97 6.60 -8.50
N ASP A 51 -23.68 6.50 -9.65
CA ASP A 51 -24.65 7.50 -10.08
C ASP A 51 -25.82 7.68 -9.11
N GLU A 52 -26.28 6.58 -8.51
CA GLU A 52 -27.31 6.64 -7.48
C GLU A 52 -26.82 7.35 -6.19
N TRP A 53 -25.59 7.10 -5.78
CA TRP A 53 -24.99 7.79 -4.64
C TRP A 53 -24.79 9.29 -4.90
N ALA A 54 -24.36 9.68 -6.10
CA ALA A 54 -24.24 11.09 -6.49
C ALA A 54 -25.58 11.85 -6.48
N LYS A 55 -26.69 11.16 -6.75
CA LYS A 55 -28.03 11.75 -6.64
C LYS A 55 -28.46 11.96 -5.17
N LYS A 56 -27.94 11.17 -4.23
CA LYS A 56 -28.30 11.21 -2.80
C LYS A 56 -27.45 12.21 -2.01
N ASP A 57 -26.19 12.41 -2.40
CA ASP A 57 -25.25 13.29 -1.69
C ASP A 57 -24.50 14.22 -2.68
N SER A 58 -24.76 15.51 -2.58
CA SER A 58 -24.19 16.53 -3.47
C SER A 58 -22.68 16.73 -3.33
N ARG A 59 -22.04 16.15 -2.29
CA ARG A 59 -20.59 16.15 -2.13
C ARG A 59 -19.90 15.13 -3.04
N ILE A 60 -20.67 14.21 -3.66
CA ILE A 60 -20.16 13.14 -4.52
C ILE A 60 -20.07 13.59 -5.98
N GLN A 61 -18.89 13.42 -6.55
CA GLN A 61 -18.63 13.53 -7.99
C GLN A 61 -18.24 12.14 -8.52
N VAL A 62 -18.81 11.74 -9.65
CA VAL A 62 -18.52 10.44 -10.31
C VAL A 62 -17.79 10.66 -11.61
N ILE A 63 -16.78 9.83 -11.86
CA ILE A 63 -16.06 9.74 -13.12
C ILE A 63 -16.09 8.28 -13.59
N HIS A 64 -16.60 8.04 -14.78
CA HIS A 64 -16.47 6.75 -15.47
C HIS A 64 -15.36 6.82 -16.50
N LYS A 65 -14.45 5.84 -16.50
CA LYS A 65 -13.34 5.78 -17.44
C LYS A 65 -13.06 4.35 -17.90
N GLU A 66 -12.26 4.19 -18.93
CA GLU A 66 -11.73 2.89 -19.33
C GLU A 66 -10.75 2.35 -18.26
N ASN A 67 -10.71 1.02 -18.08
CA ASN A 67 -9.88 0.39 -17.09
C ASN A 67 -8.39 0.57 -17.37
N GLU A 68 -7.71 1.26 -16.47
CA GLU A 68 -6.25 1.46 -16.48
C GLU A 68 -5.59 1.01 -15.17
N GLY A 69 -6.39 0.51 -14.23
CA GLY A 69 -5.94 0.04 -12.92
C GLY A 69 -6.01 1.09 -11.80
N PRO A 70 -5.94 0.63 -10.54
CA PRO A 70 -6.26 1.45 -9.36
C PRO A 70 -5.34 2.67 -9.20
N GLY A 71 -4.07 2.57 -9.60
CA GLY A 71 -3.13 3.71 -9.56
C GLY A 71 -3.59 4.84 -10.48
N MET A 72 -4.02 4.51 -11.70
CA MET A 72 -4.49 5.51 -12.66
C MET A 72 -5.85 6.10 -12.26
N ALA A 73 -6.73 5.29 -11.69
CA ALA A 73 -7.99 5.78 -11.11
C ALA A 73 -7.73 6.78 -9.96
N ARG A 74 -6.79 6.48 -9.05
CA ARG A 74 -6.38 7.42 -7.99
C ARG A 74 -5.78 8.72 -8.57
N ASN A 75 -4.98 8.64 -9.65
CA ASN A 75 -4.46 9.83 -10.32
C ASN A 75 -5.59 10.70 -10.90
N THR A 76 -6.59 10.10 -11.55
CA THR A 76 -7.77 10.82 -12.03
C THR A 76 -8.47 11.56 -10.88
N GLY A 77 -8.66 10.91 -9.75
CA GLY A 77 -9.22 11.54 -8.55
C GLY A 77 -8.35 12.66 -7.99
N MET A 78 -7.01 12.49 -7.97
CA MET A 78 -6.07 13.55 -7.54
C MET A 78 -6.12 14.79 -8.42
N ASP A 79 -6.35 14.64 -9.73
CA ASP A 79 -6.44 15.76 -10.66
C ASP A 79 -7.66 16.64 -10.40
N LEU A 80 -8.74 16.05 -9.93
CA LEU A 80 -10.00 16.71 -9.59
C LEU A 80 -10.04 17.25 -8.16
N ALA A 81 -9.18 16.72 -7.28
CA ALA A 81 -9.15 17.11 -5.88
C ALA A 81 -8.80 18.58 -5.69
N THR A 82 -9.65 19.29 -4.91
CA THR A 82 -9.52 20.71 -4.58
C THR A 82 -9.34 20.97 -3.08
N GLY A 83 -9.39 19.92 -2.25
CA GLY A 83 -9.24 20.00 -0.80
C GLY A 83 -7.83 20.40 -0.37
N GLU A 84 -7.69 20.70 0.91
CA GLU A 84 -6.38 20.90 1.53
C GLU A 84 -5.71 19.57 1.82
N TYR A 85 -6.50 18.57 2.19
CA TYR A 85 -6.09 17.21 2.45
C TYR A 85 -6.75 16.24 1.49
N ILE A 86 -6.10 15.07 1.30
CA ILE A 86 -6.61 13.99 0.45
C ILE A 86 -6.47 12.64 1.14
N PHE A 87 -7.51 11.81 1.04
CA PHE A 87 -7.52 10.40 1.39
C PHE A 87 -7.72 9.54 0.14
N PHE A 88 -7.11 8.36 0.16
CA PHE A 88 -7.41 7.28 -0.78
C PHE A 88 -8.07 6.15 0.00
N ILE A 89 -9.30 5.81 -0.34
CA ILE A 89 -10.07 4.74 0.33
C ILE A 89 -10.33 3.65 -0.71
N ASP A 90 -9.92 2.42 -0.40
CA ASP A 90 -10.19 1.29 -1.29
C ASP A 90 -11.66 0.89 -1.18
N SER A 91 -12.31 0.62 -2.32
CA SER A 91 -13.76 0.49 -2.43
C SER A 91 -14.34 -0.81 -1.84
N ASP A 92 -13.51 -1.76 -1.48
CA ASP A 92 -13.87 -2.98 -0.75
C ASP A 92 -13.73 -2.84 0.78
N ASP A 93 -13.14 -1.74 1.26
CA ASP A 93 -12.91 -1.42 2.66
C ASP A 93 -13.97 -0.48 3.25
N TYR A 94 -13.84 -0.11 4.53
CA TYR A 94 -14.66 0.91 5.19
C TYR A 94 -13.87 1.57 6.33
N ILE A 95 -14.38 2.72 6.82
CA ILE A 95 -13.64 3.57 7.74
C ILE A 95 -14.45 3.88 9.00
N ASP A 96 -13.74 4.17 10.10
CA ASP A 96 -14.36 4.67 11.32
C ASP A 96 -14.96 6.07 11.08
N LYS A 97 -16.09 6.36 11.71
CA LYS A 97 -16.83 7.62 11.53
C LYS A 97 -16.04 8.87 11.93
N GLU A 98 -15.01 8.75 12.76
CA GLU A 98 -14.19 9.85 13.28
C GLU A 98 -12.83 9.96 12.56
N LEU A 99 -12.56 9.11 11.55
CA LEU A 99 -11.24 9.07 10.87
C LEU A 99 -10.83 10.46 10.38
N MET A 100 -11.69 11.11 9.61
CA MET A 100 -11.32 12.36 8.94
C MET A 100 -11.16 13.50 9.94
N GLU A 101 -12.05 13.61 10.91
CA GLU A 101 -11.99 14.62 11.97
C GLU A 101 -10.68 14.51 12.76
N LYS A 102 -10.32 13.31 13.22
CA LYS A 102 -9.09 13.06 13.98
C LYS A 102 -7.84 13.37 13.16
N CYS A 103 -7.81 12.95 11.90
CA CYS A 103 -6.68 13.22 11.02
C CYS A 103 -6.51 14.71 10.73
N VAL A 104 -7.60 15.42 10.41
CA VAL A 104 -7.57 16.88 10.15
C VAL A 104 -7.13 17.63 11.38
N LEU A 105 -7.74 17.37 12.54
CA LEU A 105 -7.36 18.01 13.81
C LEU A 105 -5.87 17.81 14.10
N ASN A 106 -5.36 16.59 13.89
CA ASN A 106 -3.96 16.27 14.12
C ASN A 106 -3.05 17.01 13.13
N ALA A 107 -3.40 17.02 11.84
CA ALA A 107 -2.61 17.71 10.82
C ALA A 107 -2.55 19.21 11.04
N GLU A 108 -3.67 19.84 11.41
CA GLU A 108 -3.72 21.28 11.70
C GLU A 108 -2.90 21.63 12.95
N THR A 109 -3.06 20.84 14.03
CA THR A 109 -2.34 21.07 15.28
C THR A 109 -0.82 20.97 15.10
N ASN A 110 -0.36 20.06 14.28
CA ASN A 110 1.07 19.78 14.07
C ASN A 110 1.64 20.42 12.80
N ASN A 111 0.80 20.99 11.94
CA ASN A 111 1.16 21.43 10.58
C ASN A 111 1.85 20.33 9.77
N SER A 112 1.20 19.15 9.70
CA SER A 112 1.78 17.95 9.10
C SER A 112 1.44 17.83 7.62
N ASP A 113 2.39 17.31 6.83
CA ASP A 113 2.19 16.93 5.41
C ASP A 113 1.47 15.59 5.26
N ALA A 114 1.57 14.73 6.29
CA ALA A 114 0.87 13.46 6.34
C ALA A 114 0.47 13.10 7.78
N VAL A 115 -0.66 12.40 7.90
CA VAL A 115 -1.09 11.74 9.15
C VAL A 115 -1.28 10.25 8.86
N LEU A 116 -0.65 9.41 9.67
CA LEU A 116 -0.73 7.96 9.60
C LEU A 116 -1.56 7.41 10.75
N TYR A 117 -2.26 6.31 10.52
CA TYR A 117 -3.12 5.67 11.51
C TYR A 117 -3.10 4.14 11.35
N GLY A 118 -3.53 3.45 12.40
CA GLY A 118 -3.62 2.00 12.42
C GLY A 118 -4.82 1.46 11.64
N ARG A 119 -4.81 0.14 11.40
CA ARG A 119 -5.89 -0.57 10.74
C ARG A 119 -6.47 -1.67 11.62
N ILE A 120 -7.65 -2.11 11.22
CA ILE A 120 -8.35 -3.28 11.74
C ILE A 120 -8.56 -4.21 10.55
N ASP A 121 -7.97 -5.40 10.57
CA ASP A 121 -8.32 -6.43 9.61
C ASP A 121 -9.71 -6.97 9.97
N ALA A 122 -10.66 -6.84 9.05
CA ALA A 122 -12.04 -7.28 9.20
C ALA A 122 -12.26 -8.51 8.33
N PHE A 123 -12.69 -9.62 8.93
CA PHE A 123 -12.87 -10.90 8.25
C PHE A 123 -14.34 -11.16 7.93
N GLU A 124 -14.59 -12.02 6.94
CA GLU A 124 -15.95 -12.38 6.47
C GLU A 124 -16.81 -13.07 7.55
N ASP A 125 -16.18 -13.74 8.51
CA ASP A 125 -16.82 -14.39 9.66
C ASP A 125 -17.16 -13.44 10.81
N GLY A 126 -16.83 -12.15 10.68
CA GLY A 126 -17.08 -11.12 11.68
C GLY A 126 -15.96 -10.97 12.72
N GLU A 127 -14.87 -11.69 12.59
CA GLU A 127 -13.69 -11.49 13.43
C GLU A 127 -12.94 -10.20 13.04
N PHE A 128 -12.24 -9.62 14.03
CA PHE A 128 -11.43 -8.40 13.86
C PHE A 128 -10.05 -8.57 14.47
N CYS A 129 -9.01 -8.12 13.77
CA CYS A 129 -7.65 -8.07 14.28
C CYS A 129 -7.10 -6.64 14.18
N LYS A 130 -6.81 -6.00 15.32
CA LYS A 130 -6.27 -4.64 15.37
C LYS A 130 -4.75 -4.63 15.14
N HIS A 131 -4.31 -3.74 14.27
CA HIS A 131 -2.90 -3.46 14.02
C HIS A 131 -2.60 -2.01 14.39
N THR A 132 -2.30 -1.81 15.66
CA THR A 132 -1.88 -0.51 16.19
C THR A 132 -0.46 -0.18 15.70
N VAL A 133 -0.26 1.07 15.32
CA VAL A 133 1.05 1.57 14.84
C VAL A 133 1.89 2.16 15.97
N SER A 134 1.24 2.66 17.03
CA SER A 134 1.86 3.18 18.24
C SER A 134 0.83 3.18 19.36
N GLN A 135 1.28 3.28 20.62
CA GLN A 135 0.39 3.52 21.76
C GLN A 135 0.22 5.01 22.05
N GLU A 136 1.11 5.84 21.53
CA GLU A 136 1.12 7.29 21.68
C GLU A 136 1.22 7.95 20.31
N GLN A 137 0.81 9.23 20.27
CA GLN A 137 1.02 10.05 19.08
C GLN A 137 2.52 10.25 18.87
N LEU A 138 2.99 9.99 17.63
CA LEU A 138 4.37 10.24 17.22
C LEU A 138 4.41 11.40 16.22
N VAL A 139 5.49 12.16 16.26
CA VAL A 139 5.77 13.25 15.31
C VAL A 139 7.16 13.03 14.73
N PHE A 140 7.26 12.97 13.41
CA PHE A 140 8.52 12.89 12.67
C PHE A 140 8.70 14.15 11.84
N GLN A 141 9.90 14.73 11.88
CA GLN A 141 10.19 15.96 11.14
C GLN A 141 11.64 15.99 10.63
N GLY A 142 11.85 16.71 9.52
CA GLY A 142 13.18 16.85 8.93
C GLY A 142 13.82 15.51 8.59
N GLU A 143 15.03 15.29 9.10
CA GLU A 143 15.81 14.07 8.82
C GLU A 143 15.17 12.79 9.37
N GLU A 144 14.31 12.87 10.39
CA GLU A 144 13.62 11.71 10.95
C GLU A 144 12.69 11.04 9.92
N ILE A 145 12.11 11.85 9.00
CA ILE A 145 11.30 11.33 7.90
C ILE A 145 12.11 10.35 7.05
N LEU A 146 13.31 10.72 6.66
CA LEU A 146 14.15 9.91 5.75
C LEU A 146 14.95 8.83 6.48
N ASN A 147 15.29 9.05 7.75
CA ASN A 147 16.16 8.15 8.49
C ASN A 147 15.40 7.13 9.34
N ILE A 148 14.14 7.39 9.70
CA ILE A 148 13.35 6.52 10.58
C ILE A 148 12.03 6.14 9.92
N LEU A 149 11.17 7.14 9.60
CA LEU A 149 9.79 6.89 9.18
C LEU A 149 9.73 6.16 7.84
N LEU A 150 10.33 6.72 6.78
CA LEU A 150 10.26 6.17 5.43
C LEU A 150 10.91 4.77 5.33
N PRO A 151 12.11 4.50 5.87
CA PRO A 151 12.66 3.16 5.89
C PRO A 151 11.72 2.15 6.56
N SER A 152 11.19 2.47 7.75
CA SER A 152 10.32 1.57 8.51
C SER A 152 9.03 1.18 7.77
N MET A 153 8.53 2.02 6.86
CA MET A 153 7.35 1.70 6.04
C MET A 153 7.61 0.52 5.08
N PHE A 154 8.84 0.34 4.62
CA PHE A 154 9.18 -0.79 3.74
C PHE A 154 9.30 -2.12 4.49
N THR A 155 9.61 -2.10 5.79
CA THR A 155 9.82 -3.28 6.63
C THR A 155 8.73 -3.50 7.68
N TYR A 156 7.77 -2.58 7.80
CA TYR A 156 6.71 -2.59 8.82
C TYR A 156 7.23 -2.54 10.27
N GLU A 157 8.45 -2.05 10.50
CA GLU A 157 9.07 -2.01 11.84
C GLU A 157 8.27 -1.20 12.86
N LEU A 158 7.64 -0.11 12.41
CA LEU A 158 6.79 0.73 13.25
C LEU A 158 5.29 0.40 13.10
N GLY A 159 4.93 -0.77 12.53
CA GLY A 159 3.56 -1.24 12.40
C GLY A 159 2.76 -0.65 11.22
N PHE A 160 3.27 0.35 10.51
CA PHE A 160 2.64 0.88 9.29
C PHE A 160 3.47 0.56 8.05
N GLY A 161 2.78 0.47 6.93
CA GLY A 161 3.37 0.11 5.64
C GLY A 161 3.25 1.21 4.60
N VAL A 162 3.48 0.82 3.37
CA VAL A 162 3.47 1.71 2.19
C VAL A 162 2.08 1.98 1.63
N SER A 163 1.03 1.32 2.13
CA SER A 163 -0.35 1.45 1.62
C SER A 163 -0.87 2.88 1.73
N LEU A 164 -1.54 3.37 0.69
CA LEU A 164 -2.05 4.74 0.66
C LEU A 164 -3.24 4.94 1.59
N TRP A 165 -4.11 3.93 1.69
CA TRP A 165 -5.31 3.98 2.51
C TRP A 165 -5.06 4.13 4.02
N SER A 166 -3.84 3.90 4.52
CA SER A 166 -3.46 4.10 5.92
C SER A 166 -2.93 5.51 6.23
N LYS A 167 -3.19 6.46 5.33
CA LYS A 167 -2.62 7.82 5.42
C LYS A 167 -3.58 8.88 4.89
N MET A 168 -3.57 10.04 5.52
CA MET A 168 -4.02 11.30 4.96
C MET A 168 -2.81 12.07 4.44
N PHE A 169 -2.94 12.75 3.32
CA PHE A 169 -1.87 13.54 2.70
C PHE A 169 -2.29 15.00 2.57
N ARG A 170 -1.35 15.94 2.73
CA ARG A 170 -1.56 17.35 2.36
C ARG A 170 -1.48 17.47 0.83
N LEU A 171 -2.58 17.87 0.20
CA LEU A 171 -2.67 17.91 -1.26
C LEU A 171 -1.66 18.90 -1.89
N LYS A 172 -1.36 20.01 -1.22
CA LYS A 172 -0.35 20.97 -1.69
C LYS A 172 1.03 20.32 -1.81
N THR A 173 1.43 19.48 -0.85
CA THR A 173 2.71 18.76 -0.87
C THR A 173 2.76 17.78 -2.06
N LEU A 174 1.67 17.03 -2.31
CA LEU A 174 1.56 16.16 -3.48
C LEU A 174 1.66 16.93 -4.80
N LYS A 175 0.94 18.05 -4.93
CA LYS A 175 0.95 18.86 -6.17
C LYS A 175 2.31 19.51 -6.42
N ASN A 176 2.95 20.03 -5.39
CA ASN A 176 4.26 20.69 -5.51
C ASN A 176 5.37 19.72 -5.88
N SER A 177 5.37 18.51 -5.32
CA SER A 177 6.34 17.46 -5.60
C SER A 177 6.06 16.70 -6.90
N LYS A 178 4.91 16.94 -7.54
CA LYS A 178 4.45 16.27 -8.78
C LYS A 178 4.40 14.74 -8.65
N VAL A 179 4.24 14.24 -7.43
CA VAL A 179 4.14 12.80 -7.15
C VAL A 179 2.88 12.23 -7.80
N ARG A 180 3.04 11.10 -8.49
CA ARG A 180 1.95 10.40 -9.19
C ARG A 180 2.08 8.89 -9.03
N LEU A 181 0.95 8.22 -8.99
CA LEU A 181 0.96 6.77 -9.07
C LEU A 181 1.35 6.33 -10.49
N LYS A 182 2.19 5.34 -10.56
CA LYS A 182 2.52 4.65 -11.82
C LYS A 182 1.45 3.60 -12.13
N SER A 183 1.30 3.27 -13.40
CA SER A 183 0.41 2.16 -13.76
C SER A 183 0.95 0.83 -13.24
N GLY A 184 0.08 -0.11 -12.92
CA GLY A 184 0.49 -1.47 -12.53
C GLY A 184 1.21 -2.24 -13.65
N LYS A 185 1.24 -1.72 -14.87
CA LYS A 185 2.06 -2.22 -15.99
C LYS A 185 3.50 -1.72 -15.93
N GLU A 186 3.72 -0.53 -15.36
CA GLU A 186 5.04 0.09 -15.23
C GLU A 186 5.76 -0.39 -13.98
N ILE A 187 5.05 -0.53 -12.87
CA ILE A 187 5.61 -0.97 -11.61
C ILE A 187 4.62 -1.80 -10.80
N VAL A 188 5.07 -2.91 -10.24
CA VAL A 188 4.33 -3.63 -9.22
C VAL A 188 4.49 -2.92 -7.88
N SER A 189 3.43 -2.91 -7.05
CA SER A 189 3.44 -2.17 -5.77
C SER A 189 3.65 -0.66 -5.96
N GLU A 190 2.82 -0.06 -6.81
CA GLU A 190 2.80 1.38 -7.12
C GLU A 190 2.70 2.24 -5.87
N ASP A 191 1.98 1.77 -4.84
CA ASP A 191 1.88 2.40 -3.52
C ASP A 191 3.25 2.59 -2.85
N SER A 192 4.15 1.61 -3.02
CA SER A 192 5.50 1.67 -2.45
C SER A 192 6.34 2.76 -3.11
N TYR A 193 6.23 2.87 -4.44
CA TYR A 193 6.94 3.88 -5.20
C TYR A 193 6.39 5.28 -4.91
N PHE A 194 5.06 5.43 -4.88
CA PHE A 194 4.41 6.67 -4.49
C PHE A 194 4.80 7.10 -3.06
N THR A 195 4.81 6.15 -2.12
CA THR A 195 5.22 6.42 -0.73
C THR A 195 6.67 6.90 -0.67
N LEU A 196 7.58 6.26 -1.43
CA LEU A 196 8.97 6.69 -1.53
C LEU A 196 9.08 8.14 -2.04
N GLU A 197 8.41 8.45 -3.14
CA GLU A 197 8.42 9.80 -3.73
C GLU A 197 7.79 10.83 -2.77
N PHE A 198 6.62 10.56 -2.22
CA PHE A 198 5.95 11.52 -1.34
C PHE A 198 6.77 11.83 -0.08
N PHE A 199 7.22 10.79 0.64
CA PHE A 199 7.95 11.01 1.88
C PHE A 199 9.37 11.57 1.68
N SER A 200 9.93 11.49 0.49
CA SER A 200 11.19 12.21 0.16
C SER A 200 10.99 13.73 0.08
N HIS A 201 9.75 14.20 -0.09
CA HIS A 201 9.38 15.62 -0.09
C HIS A 201 8.60 16.04 1.17
N CYS A 202 8.27 15.10 2.03
CA CYS A 202 7.54 15.36 3.27
C CYS A 202 8.46 16.03 4.29
N THR A 203 7.98 17.09 4.93
CA THR A 203 8.76 17.82 5.95
C THR A 203 8.33 17.45 7.36
N LYS A 204 7.07 17.06 7.53
CA LYS A 204 6.52 16.67 8.81
C LYS A 204 5.39 15.66 8.65
N ALA A 205 5.45 14.57 9.41
CA ALA A 205 4.42 13.56 9.46
C ALA A 205 4.07 13.21 10.90
N THR A 206 2.81 12.92 11.16
CA THR A 206 2.33 12.48 12.46
C THR A 206 1.70 11.11 12.39
N VAL A 207 1.76 10.37 13.48
CA VAL A 207 1.12 9.07 13.65
C VAL A 207 0.15 9.18 14.82
N ILE A 208 -1.11 8.87 14.61
CA ILE A 208 -2.12 8.78 15.67
C ILE A 208 -2.28 7.31 16.08
N PRO A 209 -2.52 7.03 17.38
CA PRO A 209 -2.52 5.65 17.90
C PRO A 209 -3.76 4.85 17.51
N GLU A 210 -4.80 5.51 17.04
CA GLU A 210 -6.07 4.87 16.73
C GLU A 210 -6.02 4.01 15.48
N CYS A 211 -6.77 2.90 15.50
CA CYS A 211 -7.06 2.08 14.33
C CYS A 211 -8.41 2.54 13.76
N LEU A 212 -8.36 3.26 12.64
CA LEU A 212 -9.52 3.96 12.08
C LEU A 212 -9.91 3.47 10.68
N TYR A 213 -9.19 2.49 10.15
CA TYR A 213 -9.42 1.92 8.84
C TYR A 213 -9.69 0.42 8.96
N TYR A 214 -10.78 -0.05 8.38
CA TYR A 214 -11.18 -1.45 8.35
C TYR A 214 -10.82 -2.07 7.01
N TYR A 215 -9.70 -2.81 7.00
CA TYR A 215 -9.23 -3.55 5.84
C TYR A 215 -9.97 -4.88 5.72
N TYR A 216 -10.81 -5.02 4.70
CA TYR A 216 -11.68 -6.19 4.55
C TYR A 216 -10.98 -7.35 3.86
N GLN A 217 -10.86 -8.47 4.57
CA GLN A 217 -10.22 -9.69 4.08
C GLN A 217 -11.24 -10.60 3.37
N SER A 218 -11.37 -10.44 2.03
CA SER A 218 -12.16 -11.35 1.21
C SER A 218 -11.35 -12.55 0.74
N ASN A 219 -12.01 -13.70 0.55
CA ASN A 219 -11.40 -14.91 -0.01
C ASN A 219 -11.04 -14.76 -1.51
N THR A 220 -11.53 -13.73 -2.19
CA THR A 220 -11.40 -13.48 -3.64
C THR A 220 -10.41 -12.37 -4.00
N SER A 221 -9.55 -11.93 -3.08
CA SER A 221 -8.62 -10.83 -3.32
C SER A 221 -7.71 -11.08 -4.53
N TYR A 222 -7.67 -10.08 -5.43
CA TYR A 222 -6.90 -10.07 -6.71
C TYR A 222 -5.39 -10.31 -6.52
N SER A 223 -4.85 -10.02 -5.36
CA SER A 223 -3.41 -10.16 -5.04
C SER A 223 -2.91 -11.61 -4.97
N ARG A 224 -3.82 -12.62 -4.99
CA ARG A 224 -3.48 -14.04 -4.77
C ARG A 224 -3.20 -14.85 -6.04
N ALA A 225 -3.40 -14.30 -7.24
CA ALA A 225 -3.21 -15.04 -8.50
C ALA A 225 -1.72 -15.25 -8.84
N LEU A 226 -1.38 -16.47 -9.25
CA LEU A 226 -0.04 -16.79 -9.75
C LEU A 226 0.20 -16.09 -11.10
N LYS A 227 1.21 -15.21 -11.16
CA LYS A 227 1.66 -14.57 -12.40
C LYS A 227 3.02 -15.12 -12.79
N LYS A 228 3.18 -15.58 -14.05
CA LYS A 228 4.47 -16.14 -14.54
C LYS A 228 5.62 -15.14 -14.46
N GLU A 229 5.33 -13.86 -14.66
CA GLU A 229 6.33 -12.77 -14.72
C GLU A 229 6.57 -12.06 -13.39
N ARG A 230 5.95 -12.53 -12.30
CA ARG A 230 6.01 -11.87 -10.98
C ARG A 230 7.44 -11.54 -10.53
N GLN A 231 8.41 -12.42 -10.82
CA GLN A 231 9.79 -12.16 -10.43
C GLN A 231 10.41 -11.01 -11.21
N ASN A 232 10.11 -10.90 -12.51
CA ASN A 232 10.58 -9.78 -13.33
C ASN A 232 9.92 -8.45 -12.89
N GLU A 233 8.64 -8.50 -12.50
CA GLU A 233 7.93 -7.36 -11.93
C GLU A 233 8.61 -6.90 -10.62
N ASN A 234 8.94 -7.85 -9.73
CA ASN A 234 9.66 -7.55 -8.48
C ASN A 234 11.05 -6.96 -8.74
N ASP A 235 11.78 -7.48 -9.72
CA ASP A 235 13.11 -6.98 -10.11
C ASP A 235 13.02 -5.53 -10.66
N SER A 236 11.99 -5.25 -11.46
CA SER A 236 11.71 -3.91 -11.97
C SER A 236 11.40 -2.92 -10.83
N PHE A 237 10.56 -3.33 -9.86
CA PHE A 237 10.28 -2.56 -8.66
C PHE A 237 11.56 -2.21 -7.90
N LEU A 238 12.39 -3.21 -7.58
CA LEU A 238 13.66 -3.00 -6.88
C LEU A 238 14.54 -1.98 -7.60
N LYS A 239 14.72 -2.18 -8.91
CA LYS A 239 15.55 -1.31 -9.75
C LYS A 239 15.06 0.13 -9.72
N GLN A 240 13.77 0.37 -10.01
CA GLN A 240 13.20 1.72 -10.06
C GLN A 240 13.30 2.45 -8.72
N CYS A 241 13.00 1.76 -7.61
CA CYS A 241 13.09 2.38 -6.28
C CYS A 241 14.53 2.70 -5.87
N VAL A 242 15.49 1.82 -6.16
CA VAL A 242 16.90 2.06 -5.84
C VAL A 242 17.48 3.19 -6.71
N GLU A 243 17.18 3.20 -8.02
CA GLU A 243 17.56 4.29 -8.92
C GLU A 243 17.00 5.64 -8.47
N TYR A 244 15.76 5.67 -7.94
CA TYR A 244 15.19 6.89 -7.37
C TYR A 244 15.97 7.37 -6.14
N VAL A 245 16.28 6.47 -5.20
CA VAL A 245 17.08 6.79 -4.00
C VAL A 245 18.44 7.37 -4.37
N GLU A 246 19.10 6.78 -5.36
CA GLU A 246 20.41 7.24 -5.85
C GLU A 246 20.32 8.62 -6.55
N LYS A 247 19.34 8.78 -7.45
CA LYS A 247 19.10 10.01 -8.21
C LYS A 247 18.81 11.22 -7.31
N GLU A 248 17.97 11.01 -6.29
CA GLU A 248 17.57 12.06 -5.35
C GLU A 248 18.55 12.21 -4.17
N ASN A 249 19.69 11.48 -4.18
CA ASN A 249 20.70 11.47 -3.11
C ASN A 249 20.10 11.21 -1.71
N LEU A 250 19.12 10.32 -1.62
CA LEU A 250 18.50 9.96 -0.35
C LEU A 250 19.42 9.05 0.49
N PRO A 251 19.21 8.96 1.83
CA PRO A 251 20.01 8.08 2.69
C PRO A 251 20.03 6.62 2.19
N SER A 252 21.23 6.06 2.04
CA SER A 252 21.44 4.72 1.46
C SER A 252 20.75 3.59 2.24
N GLN A 253 20.45 3.79 3.52
CA GLN A 253 19.69 2.84 4.33
C GLN A 253 18.26 2.59 3.77
N ILE A 254 17.63 3.59 3.12
CA ILE A 254 16.33 3.41 2.45
C ILE A 254 16.43 2.29 1.42
N SER A 255 17.51 2.25 0.63
CA SER A 255 17.75 1.17 -0.33
C SER A 255 17.83 -0.21 0.32
N ASN A 256 18.37 -0.33 1.55
CA ASN A 256 18.40 -1.60 2.27
C ASN A 256 17.00 -2.06 2.69
N HIS A 257 16.15 -1.14 3.16
CA HIS A 257 14.77 -1.45 3.50
C HIS A 257 13.92 -1.80 2.26
N ILE A 258 14.15 -1.11 1.12
CA ILE A 258 13.55 -1.47 -0.17
C ILE A 258 13.97 -2.89 -0.59
N ARG A 259 15.25 -3.26 -0.41
CA ARG A 259 15.74 -4.63 -0.68
C ARG A 259 15.10 -5.67 0.24
N SER A 260 14.90 -5.36 1.52
CA SER A 260 14.17 -6.25 2.45
C SER A 260 12.70 -6.42 2.02
N ARG A 261 12.01 -5.34 1.60
CA ARG A 261 10.67 -5.46 1.01
C ARG A 261 10.66 -6.35 -0.23
N TYR A 262 11.62 -6.17 -1.13
CA TYR A 262 11.79 -7.03 -2.29
C TYR A 262 11.98 -8.50 -1.91
N HIS A 263 12.67 -8.81 -0.81
CA HIS A 263 12.75 -10.15 -0.22
C HIS A 263 11.36 -10.67 0.15
N GLY A 264 10.54 -9.88 0.83
CA GLY A 264 9.15 -10.22 1.16
C GLY A 264 8.30 -10.53 -0.08
N MET A 265 8.39 -9.67 -1.11
CA MET A 265 7.70 -9.87 -2.40
C MET A 265 8.17 -11.16 -3.10
N THR A 266 9.45 -11.45 -3.06
CA THR A 266 10.03 -12.68 -3.63
C THR A 266 9.60 -13.92 -2.86
N LEU A 267 9.52 -13.87 -1.52
CA LEU A 267 8.96 -14.95 -0.71
C LEU A 267 7.48 -15.20 -1.03
N GLY A 268 6.70 -14.14 -1.21
CA GLY A 268 5.30 -14.22 -1.65
C GLY A 268 5.19 -14.94 -3.01
N ASN A 269 6.04 -14.59 -3.98
CA ASN A 269 6.11 -15.28 -5.27
C ASN A 269 6.45 -16.77 -5.12
N LEU A 270 7.46 -17.10 -4.32
CA LEU A 270 7.85 -18.50 -4.06
C LEU A 270 6.70 -19.29 -3.39
N ALA A 271 5.97 -18.66 -2.45
CA ALA A 271 4.81 -19.28 -1.81
C ALA A 271 3.68 -19.53 -2.81
N GLN A 272 3.39 -18.60 -3.72
CA GLN A 272 2.40 -18.77 -4.78
C GLN A 272 2.78 -19.92 -5.74
N ILE A 273 4.04 -20.03 -6.15
CA ILE A 273 4.54 -21.16 -6.94
C ILE A 273 4.27 -22.49 -6.20
N MET A 274 4.52 -22.54 -4.89
CA MET A 274 4.30 -23.76 -4.09
C MET A 274 2.83 -24.16 -4.00
N ARG A 275 1.92 -23.18 -3.87
CA ARG A 275 0.46 -23.38 -3.75
C ARG A 275 -0.25 -23.62 -5.09
N SER A 276 0.38 -23.26 -6.22
CA SER A 276 -0.22 -23.37 -7.56
C SER A 276 -0.51 -24.82 -7.96
N ASP A 277 -1.33 -25.01 -9.00
CA ASP A 277 -1.65 -26.32 -9.58
C ASP A 277 -0.59 -26.84 -10.57
N LEU A 278 0.57 -26.17 -10.66
CA LEU A 278 1.67 -26.60 -11.52
C LEU A 278 2.16 -28.01 -11.16
N LEU A 279 2.58 -28.77 -12.15
CA LEU A 279 3.19 -30.09 -11.94
C LEU A 279 4.47 -29.98 -11.08
N LYS A 280 4.80 -31.02 -10.34
CA LYS A 280 5.97 -31.05 -9.44
C LYS A 280 7.28 -30.65 -10.15
N LYS A 281 7.43 -31.07 -11.43
CA LYS A 281 8.60 -30.73 -12.27
C LYS A 281 8.62 -29.22 -12.57
N GLU A 282 7.49 -28.65 -12.94
CA GLU A 282 7.34 -27.22 -13.26
C GLU A 282 7.59 -26.33 -12.02
N LYS A 283 7.00 -26.67 -10.85
CA LYS A 283 7.30 -26.01 -9.59
C LYS A 283 8.80 -25.99 -9.29
N LYS A 284 9.48 -27.15 -9.44
CA LYS A 284 10.92 -27.24 -9.22
C LYS A 284 11.71 -26.34 -10.18
N MET A 285 11.29 -26.24 -11.44
CA MET A 285 11.94 -25.35 -12.42
C MET A 285 11.73 -23.89 -12.09
N ALA A 286 10.50 -23.48 -11.73
CA ALA A 286 10.16 -22.10 -11.35
C ALA A 286 10.93 -21.67 -10.09
N LEU A 287 10.94 -22.48 -9.03
CA LEU A 287 11.73 -22.21 -7.82
C LEU A 287 13.22 -22.04 -8.12
N LYS A 288 13.77 -22.93 -8.99
CA LYS A 288 15.18 -22.87 -9.38
C LYS A 288 15.50 -21.60 -10.16
N ALA A 289 14.57 -21.10 -10.99
CA ALA A 289 14.73 -19.84 -11.70
C ALA A 289 14.84 -18.67 -10.73
N VAL A 290 13.93 -18.58 -9.76
CA VAL A 290 13.98 -17.53 -8.70
C VAL A 290 15.28 -17.64 -7.89
N TYR A 291 15.69 -18.82 -7.44
CA TYR A 291 16.93 -19.00 -6.67
C TYR A 291 18.20 -18.61 -7.44
N ARG A 292 18.15 -18.60 -8.78
CA ARG A 292 19.25 -18.20 -9.66
C ARG A 292 19.19 -16.75 -10.11
N ASN A 293 18.10 -16.06 -9.77
CA ASN A 293 17.89 -14.67 -10.14
C ASN A 293 19.07 -13.81 -9.68
N ARG A 294 19.57 -12.96 -10.58
CA ARG A 294 20.76 -12.14 -10.33
C ARG A 294 20.45 -11.01 -9.33
N ALA A 295 19.36 -10.27 -9.55
CA ALA A 295 18.97 -9.17 -8.68
C ALA A 295 18.77 -9.66 -7.23
N LEU A 296 18.10 -10.82 -7.04
CA LEU A 296 17.96 -11.43 -5.73
C LEU A 296 19.32 -11.71 -5.06
N LYS A 297 20.27 -12.29 -5.77
CA LYS A 297 21.59 -12.61 -5.20
C LYS A 297 22.36 -11.36 -4.77
N GLU A 298 22.25 -10.29 -5.52
CA GLU A 298 22.90 -9.01 -5.21
C GLU A 298 22.31 -8.37 -3.94
N THR A 299 21.06 -8.64 -3.59
CA THR A 299 20.42 -8.14 -2.35
C THR A 299 20.73 -8.96 -1.10
N LEU A 300 21.31 -10.17 -1.22
CA LEU A 300 21.60 -11.06 -0.07
C LEU A 300 22.84 -10.60 0.71
N THR A 301 22.86 -9.36 1.17
CA THR A 301 23.88 -8.80 2.07
C THR A 301 23.48 -9.01 3.53
N ILE A 302 24.43 -8.95 4.46
CA ILE A 302 24.15 -9.10 5.90
C ILE A 302 23.24 -7.98 6.38
N ASP A 303 23.46 -6.76 5.92
CA ASP A 303 22.72 -5.57 6.36
C ASP A 303 21.24 -5.67 5.94
N VAL A 304 20.96 -6.13 4.73
CA VAL A 304 19.58 -6.35 4.26
C VAL A 304 18.92 -7.54 4.97
N ILE A 305 19.61 -8.68 5.09
CA ILE A 305 19.07 -9.89 5.73
C ILE A 305 18.72 -9.65 7.21
N ARG A 306 19.43 -8.75 7.91
CA ARG A 306 19.11 -8.38 9.29
C ARG A 306 17.81 -7.63 9.46
N LEU A 307 17.33 -6.95 8.42
CA LEU A 307 16.04 -6.26 8.42
C LEU A 307 14.86 -7.23 8.30
N ASP A 308 15.09 -8.45 7.82
CA ASP A 308 14.04 -9.45 7.65
C ASP A 308 13.66 -10.09 8.99
N ALA A 309 12.41 -10.53 9.14
CA ALA A 309 11.95 -11.31 10.28
C ALA A 309 12.72 -12.65 10.39
N PHE A 310 12.64 -13.30 11.56
CA PHE A 310 13.49 -14.47 11.88
C PHE A 310 13.42 -15.60 10.83
N LEU A 311 12.22 -16.07 10.47
CA LEU A 311 12.07 -17.18 9.51
C LEU A 311 12.51 -16.78 8.08
N PRO A 312 12.10 -15.64 7.50
CA PRO A 312 12.67 -15.12 6.27
C PRO A 312 14.21 -14.99 6.32
N ARG A 313 14.76 -14.52 7.43
CA ARG A 313 16.21 -14.42 7.63
C ARG A 313 16.91 -15.77 7.50
N VAL A 314 16.41 -16.82 8.16
CA VAL A 314 16.94 -18.18 8.04
C VAL A 314 16.85 -18.67 6.59
N PHE A 315 15.77 -18.38 5.89
CA PHE A 315 15.60 -18.73 4.49
C PHE A 315 16.67 -18.07 3.60
N TRP A 316 16.88 -16.76 3.73
CA TRP A 316 17.84 -16.02 2.91
C TRP A 316 19.29 -16.41 3.18
N VAL A 317 19.64 -16.66 4.44
CA VAL A 317 20.96 -17.21 4.79
C VAL A 317 21.16 -18.60 4.16
N SER A 318 20.14 -19.46 4.21
CA SER A 318 20.18 -20.78 3.57
C SER A 318 20.34 -20.68 2.06
N LEU A 319 19.66 -19.73 1.42
CA LEU A 319 19.78 -19.48 -0.01
C LEU A 319 21.18 -18.97 -0.38
N LYS A 320 21.72 -18.03 0.39
CA LYS A 320 23.09 -17.51 0.22
C LYS A 320 24.13 -18.63 0.31
N LEU A 321 23.93 -19.57 1.22
CA LEU A 321 24.77 -20.74 1.41
C LEU A 321 24.47 -21.88 0.41
N LYS A 322 23.54 -21.65 -0.54
CA LYS A 322 23.10 -22.63 -1.57
C LYS A 322 22.46 -23.90 -1.01
N LEU A 323 21.91 -23.85 0.20
CA LEU A 323 21.21 -24.95 0.87
C LEU A 323 19.76 -25.07 0.36
N TYR A 324 19.59 -25.33 -0.94
CA TYR A 324 18.28 -25.31 -1.62
C TYR A 324 17.26 -26.31 -1.05
N GLY A 325 17.72 -27.43 -0.48
CA GLY A 325 16.86 -28.39 0.21
C GLY A 325 16.19 -27.78 1.44
N LEU A 326 16.98 -27.06 2.25
CA LEU A 326 16.48 -26.35 3.43
C LEU A 326 15.51 -25.22 3.03
N CYS A 327 15.83 -24.43 1.99
CA CYS A 327 14.92 -23.41 1.46
C CYS A 327 13.55 -24.02 1.08
N THR A 328 13.54 -25.14 0.39
CA THR A 328 12.30 -25.83 -0.02
C THR A 328 11.52 -26.36 1.20
N MET A 329 12.21 -26.85 2.24
CA MET A 329 11.59 -27.28 3.48
C MET A 329 10.95 -26.13 4.25
N LEU A 330 11.63 -25.00 4.38
CA LEU A 330 11.11 -23.79 5.03
C LEU A 330 9.88 -23.22 4.32
N LEU A 331 9.88 -23.20 2.98
CA LEU A 331 8.70 -22.80 2.20
C LEU A 331 7.49 -23.72 2.44
N ARG A 332 7.71 -25.03 2.59
CA ARG A 332 6.63 -25.98 2.90
C ARG A 332 6.07 -25.79 4.31
N TRP A 333 6.92 -25.47 5.27
CA TRP A 333 6.51 -25.26 6.66
C TRP A 333 5.67 -23.99 6.82
N ASN A 334 6.06 -22.90 6.17
CA ASN A 334 5.33 -21.61 6.19
C ASN A 334 4.00 -21.65 5.42
N ASN A 335 3.72 -22.73 4.70
CA ASN A 335 2.48 -22.93 3.92
C ASN A 335 1.50 -23.91 4.60
N ARG A 336 1.75 -24.32 5.84
CA ARG A 336 0.81 -25.07 6.68
C ARG A 336 0.09 -24.14 7.64
#